data_fc5ce9315219113c35baf559d253ea32
#
_entry.id   fc5ce9315219113c35baf559d253ea32
#
_cell.length_a   1.000
_cell.length_b   1.000
_cell.length_c   1.000
_cell.angle_alpha   90.00
_cell.angle_beta   90.00
_cell.angle_gamma   90.00
#
_symmetry.space_group_name_H-M   'P 1'
#
loop_
_entity.id
_entity.type
_entity.pdbx_description
1 polymer ?
#
loop_
_entity_poly.entity_id
_entity_poly.type
_entity_poly.pdbx_seq_one_letter_code
_entity_poly.pdbx_strand_id
1 'polypeptide(L)'
;MRRNGIAGLALCGALLLSACNRTPQNAPGTNAACLQATAPEAAVTLLIDALRNDALDAIPCRAVPPTMQDKLEQAWRTDRSRWPISELPLSAKLPVVLTALNDTAAETKLRIGFDRQFGGQTAELQSAARGLGLFAVRFIQKESSYQPDQRAHYANLIVALSDWSGHAPLGDRALGHQAITLLVEGAKTSSVHDDAGLHAAGMRGSLRGFTPLYRNAKQALALYGLSLDEVLSSAEVRLQDRNGDHARVHLRYLVHGEPVESDIAVERRDDRWYLSSLLADAEQALAAPAAAPAPPR
;
A
#
# COMPACT_ATOMS: atom_id res chain seq x y z
N MET A 1 -58.81 -30.53 54.53
CA MET A 1 -59.47 -30.76 53.21
C MET A 1 -58.55 -30.17 52.07
N ARG A 2 -58.07 -31.06 51.27
CA ARG A 2 -57.96 -30.97 49.76
C ARG A 2 -57.35 -29.71 49.22
N ARG A 3 -56.40 -29.66 48.26
CA ARG A 3 -55.90 -30.60 47.26
C ARG A 3 -54.73 -29.91 46.51
N ASN A 4 -53.68 -30.61 46.28
CA ASN A 4 -52.99 -30.83 45.02
C ASN A 4 -52.72 -29.57 44.15
N GLY A 5 -51.61 -29.39 43.49
CA GLY A 5 -50.55 -30.30 43.07
C GLY A 5 -49.71 -29.61 42.09
N ILE A 6 -48.55 -30.14 41.92
CA ILE A 6 -47.79 -30.28 40.69
C ILE A 6 -47.64 -29.02 39.80
N ALA A 7 -46.51 -28.40 39.89
CA ALA A 7 -45.77 -27.78 38.76
C ALA A 7 -44.34 -27.41 39.20
N GLY A 8 -43.57 -28.40 39.52
CA GLY A 8 -42.13 -28.27 39.58
C GLY A 8 -41.59 -29.15 38.49
N LEU A 9 -41.10 -28.57 37.41
CA LEU A 9 -40.18 -29.11 36.40
C LEU A 9 -40.28 -28.31 35.11
N ALA A 10 -39.80 -27.09 35.09
CA ALA A 10 -39.48 -26.39 33.84
C ALA A 10 -38.58 -25.17 34.09
N LEU A 11 -37.54 -25.32 34.90
CA LEU A 11 -36.61 -24.20 35.14
C LEU A 11 -35.14 -24.65 35.18
N CYS A 12 -34.75 -25.63 34.39
CA CYS A 12 -33.34 -26.06 34.24
C CYS A 12 -32.88 -26.20 32.81
N GLY A 13 -33.60 -25.64 31.81
CA GLY A 13 -33.27 -25.77 30.39
C GLY A 13 -32.80 -24.49 29.68
N ALA A 14 -32.68 -23.34 30.35
CA ALA A 14 -32.44 -22.04 29.70
C ALA A 14 -31.08 -21.38 30.01
N LEU A 15 -30.11 -22.08 30.59
CA LEU A 15 -28.83 -21.51 31.01
C LEU A 15 -27.63 -22.04 30.25
N LEU A 16 -27.78 -22.81 29.18
CA LEU A 16 -26.65 -23.37 28.42
C LEU A 16 -26.55 -22.92 26.96
N LEU A 17 -27.28 -21.88 26.50
CA LEU A 17 -27.22 -21.37 25.13
C LEU A 17 -26.70 -19.92 24.99
N SER A 18 -26.10 -19.36 26.06
CA SER A 18 -25.56 -17.99 26.01
C SER A 18 -24.03 -17.93 25.92
N ALA A 19 -23.36 -19.01 25.54
CA ALA A 19 -21.87 -19.06 25.50
C ALA A 19 -21.25 -19.07 24.12
N CYS A 20 -21.98 -18.82 23.04
CA CYS A 20 -21.43 -18.80 21.67
C CYS A 20 -21.85 -17.60 20.87
N ASN A 21 -21.67 -16.38 21.36
CA ASN A 21 -21.67 -15.19 20.51
C ASN A 21 -20.89 -14.03 21.15
N ARG A 22 -19.60 -14.29 21.44
CA ARG A 22 -18.65 -13.19 21.62
C ARG A 22 -17.97 -12.98 20.28
N THR A 23 -18.54 -12.12 19.45
CA THR A 23 -17.79 -11.36 18.48
C THR A 23 -16.66 -10.67 19.24
N PRO A 24 -15.37 -10.81 18.87
CA PRO A 24 -14.33 -10.04 19.51
C PRO A 24 -14.58 -8.57 19.15
N GLN A 25 -15.08 -7.80 20.12
CA GLN A 25 -15.03 -6.36 20.07
C GLN A 25 -13.55 -5.99 20.03
N ASN A 26 -13.10 -5.49 18.87
CA ASN A 26 -11.81 -4.85 18.71
C ASN A 26 -11.73 -3.67 19.69
N ALA A 27 -11.08 -3.88 20.82
CA ALA A 27 -10.64 -2.80 21.68
C ALA A 27 -9.62 -1.95 20.91
N PRO A 28 -9.74 -0.62 20.86
CA PRO A 28 -8.73 0.23 20.26
C PRO A 28 -7.48 0.17 21.14
N GLY A 29 -6.41 -0.52 20.68
CA GLY A 29 -5.14 -0.53 21.38
C GLY A 29 -4.41 -1.86 21.50
N THR A 30 -4.93 -2.97 21.06
CA THR A 30 -4.17 -4.22 20.94
C THR A 30 -3.55 -4.26 19.53
N ASN A 31 -2.22 -4.34 19.48
CA ASN A 31 -1.48 -4.78 18.29
C ASN A 31 -2.17 -6.03 17.76
N ALA A 32 -2.94 -5.91 16.70
CA ALA A 32 -3.37 -7.09 15.95
C ALA A 32 -2.08 -7.83 15.64
N ALA A 33 -1.94 -9.04 16.18
CA ALA A 33 -0.73 -9.82 16.06
C ALA A 33 -0.36 -9.84 14.59
N CYS A 34 0.84 -9.35 14.25
CA CYS A 34 1.29 -9.25 12.89
C CYS A 34 1.29 -10.64 12.26
N LEU A 35 0.41 -10.87 11.31
CA LEU A 35 0.36 -12.11 10.55
C LEU A 35 1.60 -12.19 9.69
N GLN A 36 2.46 -13.17 9.96
CA GLN A 36 3.65 -13.46 9.19
C GLN A 36 3.45 -14.72 8.34
N ALA A 37 4.04 -14.73 7.17
CA ALA A 37 3.88 -15.83 6.21
C ALA A 37 4.54 -17.12 6.70
N THR A 38 3.78 -18.22 6.73
CA THR A 38 4.28 -19.57 7.05
C THR A 38 4.53 -20.41 5.79
N ALA A 39 4.09 -19.92 4.63
CA ALA A 39 4.28 -20.52 3.30
C ALA A 39 4.79 -19.45 2.32
N PRO A 40 5.50 -19.84 1.26
CA PRO A 40 6.04 -18.89 0.27
C PRO A 40 4.97 -17.98 -0.33
N GLU A 41 3.83 -18.53 -0.74
CA GLU A 41 2.72 -17.79 -1.34
C GLU A 41 2.11 -16.77 -0.37
N ALA A 42 2.08 -17.12 0.91
CA ALA A 42 1.55 -16.24 1.95
C ALA A 42 2.38 -14.95 2.10
N ALA A 43 3.67 -14.96 1.76
CA ALA A 43 4.51 -13.76 1.78
C ALA A 43 3.98 -12.68 0.82
N VAL A 44 3.51 -13.08 -0.36
CA VAL A 44 2.91 -12.18 -1.36
C VAL A 44 1.47 -11.84 -0.99
N THR A 45 0.66 -12.85 -0.68
CA THR A 45 -0.78 -12.68 -0.40
C THR A 45 -1.03 -11.74 0.78
N LEU A 46 -0.25 -11.86 1.87
CA LEU A 46 -0.41 -10.99 3.04
C LEU A 46 -0.11 -9.53 2.73
N LEU A 47 0.86 -9.24 1.85
CA LEU A 47 1.14 -7.85 1.43
C LEU A 47 0.02 -7.30 0.55
N ILE A 48 -0.50 -8.10 -0.39
CA ILE A 48 -1.68 -7.74 -1.20
C ILE A 48 -2.88 -7.44 -0.28
N ASP A 49 -3.12 -8.29 0.71
CA ASP A 49 -4.19 -8.09 1.69
C ASP A 49 -3.99 -6.82 2.54
N ALA A 50 -2.75 -6.44 2.87
CA ALA A 50 -2.49 -5.18 3.56
C ALA A 50 -2.92 -3.98 2.71
N LEU A 51 -2.55 -3.98 1.43
CA LEU A 51 -2.89 -2.91 0.49
C LEU A 51 -4.41 -2.86 0.23
N ARG A 52 -5.04 -4.01 0.00
CA ARG A 52 -6.48 -4.11 -0.24
C ARG A 52 -7.31 -3.60 0.93
N ASN A 53 -6.90 -3.93 2.16
CA ASN A 53 -7.60 -3.56 3.39
C ASN A 53 -7.14 -2.22 4.00
N ASP A 54 -6.38 -1.41 3.26
CA ASP A 54 -5.84 -0.12 3.70
C ASP A 54 -4.98 -0.23 4.99
N ALA A 55 -4.41 -1.38 5.26
CA ALA A 55 -3.61 -1.66 6.47
C ALA A 55 -2.11 -1.40 6.20
N LEU A 56 -1.77 -0.15 5.84
CA LEU A 56 -0.39 0.19 5.46
C LEU A 56 0.62 -0.04 6.58
N ASP A 57 0.22 0.14 7.84
CA ASP A 57 1.05 -0.10 9.02
C ASP A 57 1.35 -1.59 9.29
N ALA A 58 0.64 -2.51 8.60
CA ALA A 58 0.95 -3.92 8.62
C ALA A 58 2.08 -4.31 7.63
N ILE A 59 2.41 -3.46 6.66
CA ILE A 59 3.43 -3.76 5.64
C ILE A 59 4.79 -4.07 6.26
N PRO A 60 5.36 -3.25 7.17
CA PRO A 60 6.68 -3.53 7.72
C PRO A 60 6.77 -4.89 8.41
N CYS A 61 5.75 -5.27 9.15
CA CYS A 61 5.79 -6.53 9.88
C CYS A 61 5.58 -7.77 8.98
N ARG A 62 4.99 -7.59 7.81
CA ARG A 62 4.82 -8.66 6.80
C ARG A 62 6.02 -8.75 5.86
N ALA A 63 6.77 -7.67 5.73
CA ALA A 63 7.88 -7.55 4.80
C ALA A 63 9.24 -7.95 5.38
N VAL A 64 9.45 -7.82 6.71
CA VAL A 64 10.75 -8.10 7.33
C VAL A 64 10.61 -8.77 8.71
N PRO A 65 11.65 -9.50 9.18
CA PRO A 65 11.69 -10.10 10.52
C PRO A 65 11.52 -9.06 11.64
N PRO A 66 10.98 -9.45 12.81
CA PRO A 66 10.77 -8.55 13.94
C PRO A 66 12.03 -7.78 14.37
N THR A 67 13.18 -8.44 14.36
CA THR A 67 14.48 -7.85 14.72
C THR A 67 14.92 -6.72 13.78
N MET A 68 14.45 -6.72 12.53
CA MET A 68 14.70 -5.63 11.57
C MET A 68 13.69 -4.50 11.74
N GLN A 69 12.46 -4.79 12.12
CA GLN A 69 11.40 -3.78 12.29
C GLN A 69 11.80 -2.70 13.30
N ASP A 70 12.37 -3.10 14.46
CA ASP A 70 12.80 -2.16 15.50
C ASP A 70 13.96 -1.28 15.02
N LYS A 71 14.90 -1.88 14.27
CA LYS A 71 16.01 -1.13 13.66
C LYS A 71 15.54 -0.13 12.62
N LEU A 72 14.56 -0.52 11.77
CA LEU A 72 13.96 0.36 10.76
C LEU A 72 13.15 1.49 11.42
N GLU A 73 12.40 1.20 12.48
CA GLU A 73 11.70 2.22 13.26
C GLU A 73 12.69 3.24 13.87
N GLN A 74 13.81 2.76 14.39
CA GLN A 74 14.88 3.63 14.90
C GLN A 74 15.55 4.43 13.77
N ALA A 75 15.84 3.80 12.63
CA ALA A 75 16.41 4.47 11.46
C ALA A 75 15.47 5.56 10.93
N TRP A 76 14.16 5.32 10.94
CA TRP A 76 13.16 6.32 10.60
C TRP A 76 13.18 7.53 11.54
N ARG A 77 13.18 7.29 12.87
CA ARG A 77 13.20 8.35 13.89
C ARG A 77 14.50 9.16 13.90
N THR A 78 15.57 8.61 13.37
CA THR A 78 16.88 9.27 13.26
C THR A 78 17.18 9.77 11.84
N ASP A 79 16.17 9.83 10.97
CA ASP A 79 16.24 10.32 9.59
C ASP A 79 17.25 9.60 8.69
N ARG A 80 17.56 8.35 9.03
CA ARG A 80 18.48 7.53 8.24
C ARG A 80 17.77 6.74 7.14
N SER A 81 16.47 6.47 7.29
CA SER A 81 15.68 5.70 6.34
C SER A 81 14.22 6.15 6.35
N ARG A 82 13.59 6.05 5.19
CA ARG A 82 12.14 6.18 5.00
C ARG A 82 11.55 4.89 4.41
N TRP A 83 12.24 3.76 4.56
CA TRP A 83 11.70 2.47 4.15
C TRP A 83 10.37 2.15 4.88
N PRO A 84 9.32 1.62 4.25
CA PRO A 84 9.23 1.22 2.85
C PRO A 84 8.79 2.34 1.88
N ILE A 85 8.53 3.55 2.34
CA ILE A 85 8.05 4.66 1.49
C ILE A 85 9.12 5.06 0.47
N SER A 86 10.41 4.98 0.83
CA SER A 86 11.53 5.28 -0.08
C SER A 86 11.54 4.43 -1.35
N GLU A 87 10.95 3.23 -1.30
CA GLU A 87 10.88 2.31 -2.43
C GLU A 87 9.77 2.69 -3.45
N LEU A 88 8.89 3.60 -3.07
CA LEU A 88 7.86 4.07 -3.99
C LEU A 88 8.44 5.02 -5.04
N PRO A 89 8.01 4.91 -6.30
CA PRO A 89 8.34 5.89 -7.33
C PRO A 89 7.98 7.30 -6.87
N LEU A 90 8.87 8.26 -7.10
CA LEU A 90 8.69 9.67 -6.72
C LEU A 90 8.61 9.94 -5.20
N SER A 91 9.00 8.99 -4.35
CA SER A 91 9.01 9.14 -2.89
C SER A 91 9.72 10.42 -2.41
N ALA A 92 10.78 10.83 -3.08
CA ALA A 92 11.48 12.09 -2.79
C ALA A 92 10.61 13.36 -2.98
N LYS A 93 9.48 13.27 -3.69
CA LYS A 93 8.52 14.36 -3.87
C LYS A 93 7.39 14.34 -2.84
N LEU A 94 7.28 13.26 -2.05
CA LEU A 94 6.21 13.12 -1.08
C LEU A 94 6.08 14.29 -0.10
N PRO A 95 7.15 14.85 0.50
CA PRO A 95 7.02 15.99 1.40
C PRO A 95 6.43 17.22 0.70
N VAL A 96 6.84 17.49 -0.54
CA VAL A 96 6.31 18.62 -1.34
C VAL A 96 4.84 18.43 -1.66
N VAL A 97 4.45 17.20 -2.03
CA VAL A 97 3.05 16.86 -2.32
C VAL A 97 2.19 16.99 -1.07
N LEU A 98 2.64 16.47 0.08
CA LEU A 98 1.92 16.61 1.34
C LEU A 98 1.72 18.08 1.73
N THR A 99 2.76 18.89 1.63
CA THR A 99 2.67 20.34 1.91
C THR A 99 1.66 21.01 0.98
N ALA A 100 1.68 20.69 -0.30
CA ALA A 100 0.75 21.25 -1.28
C ALA A 100 -0.71 20.84 -1.02
N LEU A 101 -0.96 19.59 -0.66
CA LEU A 101 -2.29 19.07 -0.34
C LEU A 101 -2.85 19.61 0.98
N ASN A 102 -1.98 19.96 1.94
CA ASN A 102 -2.36 20.51 3.24
C ASN A 102 -2.42 22.05 3.29
N ASP A 103 -2.09 22.74 2.19
CA ASP A 103 -2.26 24.20 2.09
C ASP A 103 -3.74 24.60 2.31
N THR A 104 -3.98 25.71 2.96
CA THR A 104 -5.35 26.21 3.26
C THR A 104 -6.18 26.45 2.01
N ALA A 105 -5.55 26.83 0.90
CA ALA A 105 -6.16 27.02 -0.41
C ALA A 105 -5.84 25.89 -1.40
N ALA A 106 -5.41 24.70 -0.92
CA ALA A 106 -4.95 23.60 -1.75
C ALA A 106 -5.92 23.26 -2.88
N GLU A 107 -7.19 23.04 -2.55
CA GLU A 107 -8.20 22.65 -3.53
C GLU A 107 -8.37 23.68 -4.65
N THR A 108 -8.47 24.96 -4.29
CA THR A 108 -8.60 26.05 -5.28
C THR A 108 -7.36 26.14 -6.16
N LYS A 109 -6.16 26.13 -5.57
CA LYS A 109 -4.89 26.23 -6.31
C LYS A 109 -4.71 25.06 -7.27
N LEU A 110 -5.00 23.84 -6.80
CA LEU A 110 -4.85 22.63 -7.59
C LEU A 110 -5.87 22.56 -8.73
N ARG A 111 -7.15 22.95 -8.50
CA ARG A 111 -8.16 23.02 -9.55
C ARG A 111 -7.78 24.04 -10.64
N ILE A 112 -7.37 25.25 -10.27
CA ILE A 112 -6.90 26.27 -11.22
C ILE A 112 -5.66 25.74 -12.01
N GLY A 113 -4.73 25.10 -11.33
CA GLY A 113 -3.56 24.49 -11.95
C GLY A 113 -3.93 23.40 -12.94
N PHE A 114 -4.83 22.51 -12.54
CA PHE A 114 -5.33 21.43 -13.39
C PHE A 114 -6.05 21.99 -14.63
N ASP A 115 -6.99 22.92 -14.45
CA ASP A 115 -7.76 23.52 -15.55
C ASP A 115 -6.88 24.20 -16.60
N ARG A 116 -5.81 24.87 -16.13
CA ARG A 116 -4.87 25.56 -17.00
C ARG A 116 -3.94 24.61 -17.75
N GLN A 117 -3.49 23.53 -17.10
CA GLN A 117 -2.44 22.65 -17.64
C GLN A 117 -2.99 21.41 -18.34
N PHE A 118 -4.13 20.89 -17.90
CA PHE A 118 -4.64 19.59 -18.29
C PHE A 118 -6.11 19.61 -18.72
N GLY A 119 -6.88 20.56 -18.21
CA GLY A 119 -8.33 20.62 -18.44
C GLY A 119 -8.70 20.73 -19.92
N GLY A 120 -9.39 19.71 -20.44
CA GLY A 120 -9.82 19.61 -21.84
C GLY A 120 -8.78 19.03 -22.79
N GLN A 121 -7.58 18.64 -22.31
CA GLN A 121 -6.48 18.12 -23.14
C GLN A 121 -6.38 16.58 -23.07
N THR A 122 -7.51 15.88 -23.08
CA THR A 122 -7.54 14.41 -22.91
C THR A 122 -6.71 13.69 -23.98
N ALA A 123 -6.83 14.07 -25.25
CA ALA A 123 -6.12 13.40 -26.34
C ALA A 123 -4.60 13.59 -26.24
N GLU A 124 -4.15 14.80 -25.90
CA GLU A 124 -2.74 15.14 -25.70
C GLU A 124 -2.15 14.39 -24.52
N LEU A 125 -2.89 14.33 -23.40
CA LEU A 125 -2.49 13.59 -22.21
C LEU A 125 -2.39 12.08 -22.47
N GLN A 126 -3.34 11.50 -23.18
CA GLN A 126 -3.31 10.08 -23.58
C GLN A 126 -2.11 9.79 -24.50
N SER A 127 -1.83 10.69 -25.44
CA SER A 127 -0.66 10.56 -26.33
C SER A 127 0.67 10.68 -25.55
N ALA A 128 0.76 11.65 -24.64
CA ALA A 128 1.92 11.82 -23.78
C ALA A 128 2.12 10.61 -22.85
N ALA A 129 1.07 10.06 -22.26
CA ALA A 129 1.14 8.88 -21.39
C ALA A 129 1.69 7.66 -22.13
N ARG A 130 1.22 7.41 -23.36
CA ARG A 130 1.77 6.32 -24.21
C ARG A 130 3.25 6.52 -24.52
N GLY A 131 3.65 7.74 -24.88
CA GLY A 131 5.05 8.08 -25.15
C GLY A 131 5.96 7.90 -23.93
N LEU A 132 5.50 8.37 -22.76
CA LEU A 132 6.19 8.18 -21.47
C LEU A 132 6.27 6.72 -21.08
N GLY A 133 5.23 5.92 -21.32
CA GLY A 133 5.22 4.49 -21.06
C GLY A 133 6.32 3.75 -21.84
N LEU A 134 6.44 4.01 -23.13
CA LEU A 134 7.50 3.43 -23.95
C LEU A 134 8.91 3.80 -23.46
N PHE A 135 9.10 5.06 -23.06
CA PHE A 135 10.37 5.50 -22.47
C PHE A 135 10.63 4.82 -21.13
N ALA A 136 9.63 4.75 -20.24
CA ALA A 136 9.74 4.17 -18.92
C ALA A 136 10.08 2.67 -18.97
N VAL A 137 9.48 1.90 -19.89
CA VAL A 137 9.83 0.48 -20.09
C VAL A 137 11.31 0.35 -20.46
N ARG A 138 11.80 1.16 -21.42
CA ARG A 138 13.22 1.13 -21.82
C ARG A 138 14.16 1.55 -20.70
N PHE A 139 13.74 2.50 -19.87
CA PHE A 139 14.51 2.95 -18.72
C PHE A 139 14.62 1.83 -17.67
N ILE A 140 13.49 1.25 -17.26
CA ILE A 140 13.44 0.16 -16.26
C ILE A 140 14.26 -1.05 -16.72
N GLN A 141 14.19 -1.43 -17.98
CA GLN A 141 14.96 -2.57 -18.52
C GLN A 141 16.49 -2.37 -18.42
N LYS A 142 16.96 -1.13 -18.40
CA LYS A 142 18.38 -0.78 -18.29
C LYS A 142 18.82 -0.43 -16.87
N GLU A 143 17.86 -0.23 -15.95
CA GLU A 143 18.16 0.18 -14.58
C GLU A 143 18.73 -1.01 -13.79
N SER A 144 19.96 -0.86 -13.32
CA SER A 144 20.71 -1.91 -12.64
C SER A 144 20.40 -1.99 -11.14
N SER A 145 19.73 -0.99 -10.55
CA SER A 145 19.37 -0.98 -9.15
C SER A 145 18.25 -1.97 -8.82
N TYR A 146 17.43 -2.37 -9.81
CA TYR A 146 16.39 -3.36 -9.64
C TYR A 146 16.88 -4.79 -9.94
N GLN A 147 16.37 -5.76 -9.20
CA GLN A 147 16.58 -7.17 -9.52
C GLN A 147 15.88 -7.55 -10.85
N PRO A 148 16.34 -8.61 -11.56
CA PRO A 148 15.77 -8.98 -12.86
C PRO A 148 14.25 -9.20 -12.86
N ASP A 149 13.71 -9.86 -11.81
CA ASP A 149 12.29 -10.10 -11.61
C ASP A 149 11.50 -8.79 -11.35
N GLN A 150 12.06 -7.89 -10.54
CA GLN A 150 11.49 -6.55 -10.34
C GLN A 150 11.42 -5.76 -11.65
N ARG A 151 12.50 -5.79 -12.47
CA ARG A 151 12.52 -5.11 -13.78
C ARG A 151 11.44 -5.64 -14.72
N ALA A 152 11.29 -6.97 -14.79
CA ALA A 152 10.26 -7.60 -15.62
C ALA A 152 8.86 -7.21 -15.13
N HIS A 153 8.62 -7.27 -13.83
CA HIS A 153 7.36 -6.87 -13.22
C HIS A 153 7.01 -5.40 -13.52
N TYR A 154 7.93 -4.47 -13.24
CA TYR A 154 7.68 -3.06 -13.50
C TYR A 154 7.48 -2.75 -14.99
N ALA A 155 8.21 -3.41 -15.88
CA ALA A 155 8.00 -3.25 -17.31
C ALA A 155 6.60 -3.67 -17.74
N ASN A 156 6.12 -4.83 -17.28
CA ASN A 156 4.76 -5.33 -17.57
C ASN A 156 3.69 -4.40 -16.97
N LEU A 157 3.88 -3.95 -15.71
CA LEU A 157 2.97 -3.00 -15.07
C LEU A 157 2.91 -1.66 -15.82
N ILE A 158 4.06 -1.13 -16.26
CA ILE A 158 4.09 0.12 -17.04
C ILE A 158 3.35 -0.04 -18.37
N VAL A 159 3.45 -1.18 -19.03
CA VAL A 159 2.69 -1.46 -20.26
C VAL A 159 1.20 -1.40 -19.99
N ALA A 160 0.71 -2.11 -18.98
CA ALA A 160 -0.70 -2.14 -18.62
C ALA A 160 -1.23 -0.77 -18.16
N LEU A 161 -0.45 -0.02 -17.38
CA LEU A 161 -0.80 1.36 -16.97
C LEU A 161 -0.78 2.33 -18.17
N SER A 162 0.10 2.12 -19.15
CA SER A 162 0.15 2.94 -20.37
C SER A 162 -1.06 2.67 -21.26
N ASP A 163 -1.52 1.43 -21.32
CA ASP A 163 -2.76 1.09 -22.04
C ASP A 163 -3.96 1.76 -21.38
N TRP A 164 -4.17 1.56 -20.07
CA TRP A 164 -5.22 2.25 -19.32
C TRP A 164 -5.18 3.77 -19.53
N SER A 165 -4.01 4.41 -19.33
CA SER A 165 -3.88 5.87 -19.44
C SER A 165 -4.10 6.38 -20.86
N GLY A 166 -3.86 5.54 -21.88
CA GLY A 166 -4.16 5.81 -23.27
C GLY A 166 -5.67 5.85 -23.60
N HIS A 167 -6.53 5.41 -22.67
CA HIS A 167 -7.99 5.39 -22.83
C HIS A 167 -8.69 6.23 -21.74
N ALA A 168 -8.05 6.48 -20.61
CA ALA A 168 -8.62 7.21 -19.50
C ALA A 168 -8.89 8.70 -19.84
N PRO A 169 -10.01 9.28 -19.35
CA PRO A 169 -10.37 10.69 -19.61
C PRO A 169 -9.56 11.66 -18.74
N LEU A 170 -8.22 11.61 -18.82
CA LEU A 170 -7.29 12.32 -17.92
C LEU A 170 -7.43 13.84 -17.92
N GLY A 171 -7.97 14.42 -19.01
CA GLY A 171 -8.21 15.86 -19.15
C GLY A 171 -9.64 16.29 -18.78
N ASP A 172 -10.51 15.38 -18.32
CA ASP A 172 -11.86 15.73 -17.91
C ASP A 172 -11.83 16.63 -16.66
N ARG A 173 -12.41 17.84 -16.76
CA ARG A 173 -12.39 18.83 -15.68
C ARG A 173 -13.20 18.41 -14.47
N ALA A 174 -14.35 17.78 -14.67
CA ALA A 174 -15.21 17.37 -13.58
C ALA A 174 -14.56 16.25 -12.77
N LEU A 175 -13.99 15.24 -13.44
CA LEU A 175 -13.24 14.17 -12.81
C LEU A 175 -11.97 14.69 -12.13
N GLY A 176 -11.24 15.61 -12.78
CA GLY A 176 -10.05 16.25 -12.22
C GLY A 176 -10.35 16.99 -10.92
N HIS A 177 -11.44 17.76 -10.89
CA HIS A 177 -11.88 18.47 -9.68
C HIS A 177 -12.31 17.51 -8.58
N GLN A 178 -13.04 16.42 -8.91
CA GLN A 178 -13.41 15.39 -7.93
C GLN A 178 -12.19 14.68 -7.36
N ALA A 179 -11.23 14.29 -8.20
CA ALA A 179 -9.99 13.66 -7.77
C ALA A 179 -9.18 14.58 -6.84
N ILE A 180 -9.07 15.87 -7.16
CA ILE A 180 -8.40 16.86 -6.31
C ILE A 180 -9.10 16.98 -4.96
N THR A 181 -10.43 17.03 -4.92
CA THR A 181 -11.19 17.07 -3.66
C THR A 181 -10.87 15.85 -2.79
N LEU A 182 -10.93 14.64 -3.36
CA LEU A 182 -10.60 13.40 -2.65
C LEU A 182 -9.18 13.43 -2.08
N LEU A 183 -8.19 13.82 -2.87
CA LEU A 183 -6.80 13.85 -2.43
C LEU A 183 -6.56 14.88 -1.31
N VAL A 184 -7.15 16.08 -1.44
CA VAL A 184 -7.06 17.12 -0.42
C VAL A 184 -7.75 16.70 0.87
N GLU A 185 -8.93 16.08 0.79
CA GLU A 185 -9.63 15.53 1.95
C GLU A 185 -8.84 14.42 2.63
N GLY A 186 -8.29 13.48 1.84
CA GLY A 186 -7.44 12.40 2.34
C GLY A 186 -6.19 12.92 3.05
N ALA A 187 -5.56 13.98 2.52
CA ALA A 187 -4.40 14.60 3.14
C ALA A 187 -4.76 15.34 4.44
N LYS A 188 -5.87 16.07 4.46
CA LYS A 188 -6.34 16.78 5.66
C LYS A 188 -6.78 15.86 6.79
N THR A 189 -7.30 14.69 6.46
CA THR A 189 -7.68 13.65 7.44
C THR A 189 -6.52 12.72 7.82
N SER A 190 -5.42 12.77 7.09
CA SER A 190 -4.16 12.12 7.47
C SER A 190 -3.62 12.72 8.77
N SER A 191 -2.93 11.92 9.58
CA SER A 191 -2.21 12.44 10.76
C SER A 191 -0.78 12.90 10.45
N VAL A 192 -0.36 12.81 9.19
CA VAL A 192 0.97 13.19 8.72
C VAL A 192 0.82 14.21 7.61
N HIS A 193 1.30 15.43 7.85
CA HIS A 193 1.09 16.57 6.94
C HIS A 193 2.38 17.08 6.28
N ASP A 194 3.54 16.76 6.88
CA ASP A 194 4.84 17.25 6.44
C ASP A 194 5.96 16.28 6.87
N ASP A 195 7.19 16.64 6.59
CA ASP A 195 8.37 15.83 6.93
C ASP A 195 8.60 15.74 8.45
N ALA A 196 8.31 16.81 9.20
CA ALA A 196 8.41 16.81 10.65
C ALA A 196 7.40 15.84 11.28
N GLY A 197 6.18 15.78 10.73
CA GLY A 197 5.15 14.82 11.10
C GLY A 197 5.57 13.37 10.82
N LEU A 198 6.18 13.12 9.68
CA LEU A 198 6.76 11.80 9.35
C LEU A 198 7.78 11.35 10.38
N HIS A 199 8.71 12.24 10.74
CA HIS A 199 9.74 11.97 11.72
C HIS A 199 9.15 11.68 13.10
N ALA A 200 8.23 12.53 13.57
CA ALA A 200 7.60 12.40 14.88
C ALA A 200 6.75 11.12 15.02
N ALA A 201 5.98 10.77 13.97
CA ALA A 201 5.12 9.59 13.98
C ALA A 201 5.91 8.27 13.96
N GLY A 202 7.13 8.27 13.42
CA GLY A 202 7.90 7.07 13.15
C GLY A 202 7.34 6.27 11.98
N MET A 203 7.96 5.14 11.65
CA MET A 203 7.61 4.33 10.48
C MET A 203 6.14 3.85 10.51
N ARG A 204 5.78 3.10 11.55
CA ARG A 204 4.42 2.54 11.67
C ARG A 204 3.36 3.63 11.84
N GLY A 205 3.66 4.67 12.62
CA GLY A 205 2.76 5.79 12.83
C GLY A 205 2.50 6.56 11.54
N SER A 206 3.54 6.78 10.73
CA SER A 206 3.41 7.43 9.43
C SER A 206 2.59 6.60 8.45
N LEU A 207 2.86 5.30 8.33
CA LEU A 207 2.09 4.41 7.45
C LEU A 207 0.61 4.37 7.85
N ARG A 208 0.31 4.27 9.14
CA ARG A 208 -1.07 4.37 9.64
C ARG A 208 -1.68 5.75 9.32
N GLY A 209 -0.89 6.80 9.51
CA GLY A 209 -1.30 8.18 9.24
C GLY A 209 -1.67 8.42 7.78
N PHE A 210 -1.04 7.71 6.83
CA PHE A 210 -1.33 7.81 5.41
C PHE A 210 -2.57 7.03 4.94
N THR A 211 -3.16 6.20 5.79
CA THR A 211 -4.33 5.39 5.39
C THR A 211 -5.48 6.21 4.77
N PRO A 212 -5.88 7.39 5.30
CA PRO A 212 -6.93 8.18 4.66
C PRO A 212 -6.52 8.68 3.26
N LEU A 213 -5.30 9.16 3.11
CA LEU A 213 -4.79 9.63 1.81
C LEU A 213 -4.71 8.47 0.79
N TYR A 214 -4.24 7.31 1.20
CA TYR A 214 -4.18 6.12 0.35
C TYR A 214 -5.57 5.68 -0.11
N ARG A 215 -6.54 5.64 0.79
CA ARG A 215 -7.94 5.29 0.48
C ARG A 215 -8.54 6.28 -0.53
N ASN A 216 -8.36 7.57 -0.32
CA ASN A 216 -8.86 8.59 -1.22
C ASN A 216 -8.11 8.60 -2.57
N ALA A 217 -6.82 8.24 -2.59
CA ALA A 217 -6.07 8.05 -3.83
C ALA A 217 -6.61 6.86 -4.65
N LYS A 218 -6.99 5.73 -4.00
CA LYS A 218 -7.67 4.62 -4.67
C LYS A 218 -8.98 5.08 -5.31
N GLN A 219 -9.80 5.85 -4.58
CA GLN A 219 -11.05 6.40 -5.11
C GLN A 219 -10.80 7.38 -6.28
N ALA A 220 -9.79 8.23 -6.18
CA ALA A 220 -9.44 9.15 -7.25
C ALA A 220 -9.01 8.41 -8.54
N LEU A 221 -8.25 7.33 -8.43
CA LEU A 221 -7.90 6.48 -9.57
C LEU A 221 -9.12 5.77 -10.16
N ALA A 222 -10.05 5.32 -9.32
CA ALA A 222 -11.29 4.67 -9.75
C ALA A 222 -12.19 5.61 -10.59
N LEU A 223 -12.16 6.93 -10.36
CA LEU A 223 -12.85 7.92 -11.20
C LEU A 223 -12.38 7.86 -12.67
N TYR A 224 -11.14 7.47 -12.90
CA TYR A 224 -10.54 7.33 -14.23
C TYR A 224 -10.56 5.88 -14.75
N GLY A 225 -11.33 5.00 -14.10
CA GLY A 225 -11.47 3.60 -14.51
C GLY A 225 -10.38 2.65 -14.03
N LEU A 226 -9.48 3.10 -13.13
CA LEU A 226 -8.47 2.22 -12.51
C LEU A 226 -8.83 1.94 -11.05
N SER A 227 -9.55 0.85 -10.81
CA SER A 227 -9.87 0.38 -9.46
C SER A 227 -8.73 -0.45 -8.89
N LEU A 228 -7.95 0.11 -7.95
CA LEU A 228 -6.89 -0.65 -7.28
C LEU A 228 -7.45 -1.80 -6.44
N ASP A 229 -8.66 -1.71 -5.92
CA ASP A 229 -9.29 -2.80 -5.19
C ASP A 229 -9.62 -3.98 -6.11
N GLU A 230 -10.04 -3.72 -7.36
CA GLU A 230 -10.23 -4.77 -8.38
C GLU A 230 -8.89 -5.38 -8.79
N VAL A 231 -7.86 -4.55 -9.04
CA VAL A 231 -6.50 -5.01 -9.34
C VAL A 231 -5.99 -5.95 -8.24
N LEU A 232 -6.06 -5.53 -6.97
CA LEU A 232 -5.59 -6.33 -5.84
C LEU A 232 -6.45 -7.59 -5.60
N SER A 233 -7.76 -7.52 -5.88
CA SER A 233 -8.67 -8.66 -5.73
C SER A 233 -8.51 -9.70 -6.84
N SER A 234 -8.01 -9.30 -8.02
CA SER A 234 -7.74 -10.20 -9.13
C SER A 234 -6.44 -11.01 -8.99
N ALA A 235 -5.66 -10.75 -7.92
CA ALA A 235 -4.36 -11.37 -7.75
C ALA A 235 -4.47 -12.87 -7.47
N GLU A 236 -3.82 -13.64 -8.32
CA GLU A 236 -3.60 -15.07 -8.17
C GLU A 236 -2.14 -15.32 -7.82
N VAL A 237 -1.90 -16.04 -6.73
CA VAL A 237 -0.57 -16.33 -6.21
C VAL A 237 -0.38 -17.84 -6.15
N ARG A 238 0.67 -18.36 -6.79
CA ARG A 238 0.96 -19.79 -6.85
C ARG A 238 2.43 -20.06 -6.61
N LEU A 239 2.76 -21.12 -5.85
CA LEU A 239 4.13 -21.58 -5.74
C LEU A 239 4.58 -22.13 -7.10
N GLN A 240 5.71 -21.64 -7.58
CA GLN A 240 6.35 -22.12 -8.81
C GLN A 240 7.41 -23.18 -8.52
N ASP A 241 8.34 -22.85 -7.62
CA ASP A 241 9.37 -23.80 -7.12
C ASP A 241 9.80 -23.46 -5.71
N ARG A 242 10.45 -24.44 -5.04
CA ARG A 242 11.02 -24.25 -3.73
C ARG A 242 12.29 -25.09 -3.57
N ASN A 243 13.35 -24.44 -3.08
CA ASN A 243 14.61 -25.11 -2.74
C ASN A 243 15.08 -24.65 -1.35
N GLY A 244 14.81 -25.47 -0.33
CA GLY A 244 15.16 -25.16 1.06
C GLY A 244 14.46 -23.89 1.58
N ASP A 245 15.26 -22.88 1.86
CA ASP A 245 14.83 -21.58 2.37
C ASP A 245 14.59 -20.52 1.27
N HIS A 246 14.66 -20.90 0.00
CA HIS A 246 14.34 -20.04 -1.14
C HIS A 246 13.19 -20.65 -1.94
N ALA A 247 12.32 -19.78 -2.46
CA ALA A 247 11.24 -20.20 -3.35
C ALA A 247 10.94 -19.12 -4.38
N ARG A 248 10.25 -19.52 -5.46
CA ARG A 248 9.63 -18.61 -6.43
C ARG A 248 8.12 -18.74 -6.36
N VAL A 249 7.48 -17.61 -6.40
CA VAL A 249 6.03 -17.49 -6.39
C VAL A 249 5.61 -16.76 -7.65
N HIS A 250 4.74 -17.39 -8.44
CA HIS A 250 4.13 -16.76 -9.60
C HIS A 250 2.94 -15.92 -9.16
N LEU A 251 2.98 -14.63 -9.48
CA LEU A 251 1.91 -13.66 -9.26
C LEU A 251 1.31 -13.27 -10.61
N ARG A 252 -0.02 -13.37 -10.73
CA ARG A 252 -0.79 -12.87 -11.86
C ARG A 252 -1.92 -11.98 -11.33
N TYR A 253 -2.12 -10.81 -11.95
CA TYR A 253 -3.25 -9.93 -11.64
C TYR A 253 -3.65 -9.14 -12.89
N LEU A 254 -4.82 -8.48 -12.84
CA LEU A 254 -5.35 -7.71 -13.95
C LEU A 254 -5.29 -6.21 -13.65
N VAL A 255 -4.73 -5.43 -14.57
CA VAL A 255 -4.76 -3.97 -14.54
C VAL A 255 -5.66 -3.51 -15.69
N HIS A 256 -6.84 -3.02 -15.36
CA HIS A 256 -7.83 -2.59 -16.37
C HIS A 256 -8.12 -3.69 -17.43
N GLY A 257 -8.17 -4.95 -16.98
CA GLY A 257 -8.40 -6.10 -17.86
C GLY A 257 -7.12 -6.71 -18.46
N GLU A 258 -6.01 -5.99 -18.50
CA GLU A 258 -4.73 -6.47 -19.02
C GLU A 258 -3.98 -7.31 -17.98
N PRO A 259 -3.51 -8.51 -18.33
CA PRO A 259 -2.79 -9.38 -17.41
C PRO A 259 -1.37 -8.86 -17.17
N VAL A 260 -1.00 -8.79 -15.89
CA VAL A 260 0.37 -8.54 -15.43
C VAL A 260 0.84 -9.79 -14.69
N GLU A 261 1.96 -10.34 -15.11
CA GLU A 261 2.54 -11.56 -14.53
C GLU A 261 3.98 -11.28 -14.05
N SER A 262 4.37 -11.93 -12.98
CA SER A 262 5.70 -11.82 -12.42
C SER A 262 6.06 -13.03 -11.58
N ASP A 263 7.31 -13.46 -11.65
CA ASP A 263 7.88 -14.44 -10.74
C ASP A 263 8.61 -13.69 -9.63
N ILE A 264 8.17 -13.90 -8.40
CA ILE A 264 8.65 -13.21 -7.21
C ILE A 264 9.52 -14.15 -6.39
N ALA A 265 10.77 -13.75 -6.16
CA ALA A 265 11.65 -14.47 -5.25
C ALA A 265 11.26 -14.20 -3.80
N VAL A 266 11.15 -15.27 -3.03
CA VAL A 266 10.88 -15.21 -1.60
C VAL A 266 11.89 -16.07 -0.84
N GLU A 267 12.25 -15.65 0.37
CA GLU A 267 13.17 -16.37 1.21
C GLU A 267 12.66 -16.55 2.63
N ARG A 268 13.09 -17.62 3.28
CA ARG A 268 12.72 -17.94 4.65
C ARG A 268 13.77 -17.43 5.62
N ARG A 269 13.34 -16.65 6.61
CA ARG A 269 14.11 -16.16 7.75
C ARG A 269 13.33 -16.41 9.03
N ASP A 270 13.93 -16.97 10.04
CA ASP A 270 13.30 -17.25 11.34
C ASP A 270 11.95 -17.99 11.20
N ASP A 271 11.92 -19.04 10.35
CA ASP A 271 10.74 -19.86 10.04
C ASP A 271 9.55 -19.09 9.41
N ARG A 272 9.81 -17.91 8.82
CA ARG A 272 8.83 -17.08 8.10
C ARG A 272 9.33 -16.74 6.70
N TRP A 273 8.39 -16.56 5.77
CA TRP A 273 8.69 -16.21 4.39
C TRP A 273 8.52 -14.73 4.13
N TYR A 274 9.43 -14.15 3.38
CA TYR A 274 9.46 -12.74 3.02
C TYR A 274 9.84 -12.57 1.55
N LEU A 275 9.41 -11.48 0.91
CA LEU A 275 9.89 -11.12 -0.42
C LEU A 275 11.38 -10.77 -0.34
N SER A 276 12.21 -11.46 -1.15
CA SER A 276 13.67 -11.26 -1.15
C SER A 276 14.05 -9.82 -1.49
N SER A 277 13.31 -9.18 -2.40
CA SER A 277 13.54 -7.78 -2.76
C SER A 277 13.30 -6.82 -1.59
N LEU A 278 12.17 -6.97 -0.87
CA LEU A 278 11.87 -6.09 0.28
C LEU A 278 12.83 -6.29 1.45
N LEU A 279 13.33 -7.53 1.64
CA LEU A 279 14.39 -7.79 2.61
C LEU A 279 15.69 -7.08 2.23
N ALA A 280 16.11 -7.20 0.98
CA ALA A 280 17.32 -6.56 0.49
C ALA A 280 17.24 -5.03 0.58
N ASP A 281 16.10 -4.44 0.19
CA ASP A 281 15.84 -3.00 0.29
C ASP A 281 15.89 -2.53 1.76
N ALA A 282 15.32 -3.30 2.69
CA ALA A 282 15.37 -3.02 4.12
C ALA A 282 16.78 -3.14 4.71
N GLU A 283 17.55 -4.15 4.30
CA GLU A 283 18.96 -4.32 4.66
C GLU A 283 19.80 -3.14 4.16
N GLN A 284 19.59 -2.72 2.92
CA GLN A 284 20.26 -1.55 2.34
C GLN A 284 19.88 -0.26 3.10
N ALA A 285 18.61 -0.09 3.43
CA ALA A 285 18.12 1.04 4.22
C ALA A 285 18.77 1.13 5.61
N LEU A 286 19.06 -0.02 6.23
CA LEU A 286 19.74 -0.11 7.51
C LEU A 286 21.26 0.11 7.40
N ALA A 287 21.87 -0.25 6.26
CA ALA A 287 23.30 -0.08 6.00
C ALA A 287 23.66 1.36 5.58
N ALA A 288 22.68 2.16 5.14
CA ALA A 288 22.90 3.53 4.71
C ALA A 288 23.51 4.38 5.83
N PRO A 289 24.58 5.16 5.58
CA PRO A 289 25.13 6.09 6.57
C PRO A 289 24.08 7.16 6.92
N ALA A 290 24.17 7.71 8.13
CA ALA A 290 23.31 8.83 8.52
C ALA A 290 23.44 9.96 7.46
N ALA A 291 22.32 10.52 7.03
CA ALA A 291 22.34 11.67 6.14
C ALA A 291 23.21 12.78 6.74
N ALA A 292 24.15 13.32 5.97
CA ALA A 292 24.93 14.47 6.42
C ALA A 292 23.96 15.60 6.80
N PRO A 293 24.18 16.30 7.93
CA PRO A 293 23.32 17.43 8.28
C PRO A 293 23.31 18.44 7.15
N ALA A 294 22.11 18.90 6.78
CA ALA A 294 21.97 19.91 5.73
C ALA A 294 22.81 21.15 6.13
N PRO A 295 23.51 21.75 5.17
CA PRO A 295 24.28 22.98 5.46
C PRO A 295 23.32 24.05 6.00
N PRO A 296 23.76 24.84 7.01
CA PRO A 296 22.93 25.90 7.56
C PRO A 296 22.55 26.90 6.44
N ARG A 297 21.26 27.24 6.39
CA ARG A 297 20.70 28.23 5.43
C ARG A 297 21.07 29.61 5.87
#